data_c2b161baf059df9dd13ef18025ef5725
#
_entry.id   c2b161baf059df9dd13ef18025ef5725
#
_cell.length_a   1.000
_cell.length_b   1.000
_cell.length_c   1.000
_cell.angle_alpha   90.00
_cell.angle_beta   90.00
_cell.angle_gamma   90.00
#
_symmetry.space_group_name_H-M   'P 1'
#
loop_
_entity.id
_entity.type
_entity.pdbx_description
1 polymer ?
#
loop_
_entity_poly.entity_id
_entity_poly.type
_entity_poly.pdbx_seq_one_letter_code
_entity_poly.pdbx_strand_id
1 'polypeptide(L)'
;SDDIAKALEYATIGLYTKAAEYARRHGIIIADTKFEFGKDADGSLILADEVLTPDSSRFWPEASYAVGKNPPSLDKQYVRDWLDSINFNHQPPGPVLPDDVIARTREIYVKAYEDLSGKKLA
;
A
#
# COMPACT_ATOMS: atom_id res chain seq x y z
N SER A 1 24.28 -14.29 0.42
CA SER A 1 24.42 -15.64 1.02
C SER A 1 23.06 -16.16 1.43
N ASP A 2 22.90 -17.45 1.57
CA ASP A 2 21.66 -18.11 2.00
C ASP A 2 21.15 -17.59 3.34
N ASP A 3 22.03 -17.18 4.23
CA ASP A 3 21.68 -16.64 5.55
C ASP A 3 20.98 -15.28 5.43
N ILE A 4 21.42 -14.44 4.50
CA ILE A 4 20.77 -13.14 4.25
C ILE A 4 19.37 -13.37 3.63
N ALA A 5 19.25 -14.29 2.68
CA ALA A 5 17.97 -14.61 2.05
C ALA A 5 16.95 -15.12 3.10
N LYS A 6 17.37 -16.01 3.98
CA LYS A 6 16.53 -16.50 5.08
C LYS A 6 16.16 -15.41 6.08
N ALA A 7 17.09 -14.53 6.42
CA ALA A 7 16.82 -13.40 7.31
C ALA A 7 15.79 -12.43 6.70
N LEU A 8 15.89 -12.13 5.40
CA LEU A 8 14.94 -11.31 4.67
C LEU A 8 13.55 -11.96 4.59
N GLU A 9 13.50 -13.24 4.28
CA GLU A 9 12.24 -14.01 4.25
C GLU A 9 11.55 -13.99 5.62
N TYR A 10 12.30 -14.31 6.69
CA TYR A 10 11.76 -14.30 8.05
C TYR A 10 11.24 -12.92 8.47
N ALA A 11 12.03 -11.87 8.21
CA ALA A 11 11.62 -10.49 8.52
C ALA A 11 10.38 -10.08 7.73
N THR A 12 10.35 -10.38 6.44
CA THR A 12 9.22 -10.03 5.54
C THR A 12 7.92 -10.71 5.98
N ILE A 13 7.97 -12.02 6.22
CA ILE A 13 6.79 -12.79 6.66
C ILE A 13 6.32 -12.31 8.03
N GLY A 14 7.24 -12.09 8.96
CA GLY A 14 6.93 -11.62 10.31
C GLY A 14 6.27 -10.23 10.31
N LEU A 15 6.80 -9.29 9.55
CA LEU A 15 6.24 -7.95 9.39
C LEU A 15 4.86 -8.01 8.74
N TYR A 16 4.74 -8.72 7.63
CA TYR A 16 3.47 -8.84 6.91
C TYR A 16 2.39 -9.46 7.79
N THR A 17 2.67 -10.56 8.47
CA THR A 17 1.68 -11.26 9.30
C THR A 17 1.13 -10.36 10.40
N LYS A 18 2.01 -9.67 11.14
CA LYS A 18 1.60 -8.73 12.20
C LYS A 18 0.79 -7.55 11.64
N ALA A 19 1.23 -6.99 10.53
CA ALA A 19 0.54 -5.88 9.89
C ALA A 19 -0.83 -6.29 9.35
N ALA A 20 -0.95 -7.45 8.72
CA ALA A 20 -2.19 -7.98 8.18
C ALA A 20 -3.23 -8.23 9.28
N GLU A 21 -2.82 -8.79 10.43
CA GLU A 21 -3.69 -8.97 11.59
C GLU A 21 -4.17 -7.63 12.17
N TYR A 22 -3.27 -6.66 12.28
CA TYR A 22 -3.61 -5.32 12.76
C TYR A 22 -4.59 -4.63 11.82
N ALA A 23 -4.31 -4.60 10.52
CA ALA A 23 -5.13 -3.96 9.51
C ALA A 23 -6.53 -4.59 9.45
N ARG A 24 -6.64 -5.91 9.54
CA ARG A 24 -7.92 -6.61 9.53
C ARG A 24 -8.81 -6.22 10.70
N ARG A 25 -8.24 -6.00 11.89
CA ARG A 25 -8.99 -5.47 13.04
C ARG A 25 -9.52 -4.05 12.82
N HIS A 26 -9.00 -3.34 11.83
CA HIS A 26 -9.43 -2.01 11.40
C HIS A 26 -10.23 -2.04 10.08
N GLY A 27 -10.70 -3.22 9.67
CA GLY A 27 -11.52 -3.38 8.48
C GLY A 27 -10.76 -3.28 7.15
N ILE A 28 -9.43 -3.48 7.18
CA ILE A 28 -8.57 -3.40 5.99
C ILE A 28 -7.85 -4.73 5.77
N ILE A 29 -7.86 -5.22 4.53
CA ILE A 29 -7.04 -6.33 4.07
C ILE A 29 -5.81 -5.74 3.36
N ILE A 30 -4.62 -6.11 3.81
CA ILE A 30 -3.38 -5.86 3.07
C ILE A 30 -3.24 -6.97 2.03
N ALA A 31 -3.60 -6.67 0.78
CA ALA A 31 -3.59 -7.65 -0.29
C ALA A 31 -2.17 -8.01 -0.71
N ASP A 32 -1.33 -7.00 -0.85
CA ASP A 32 0.10 -7.14 -1.06
C ASP A 32 0.84 -5.92 -0.52
N THR A 33 2.15 -6.07 -0.33
CA THR A 33 3.04 -4.99 0.07
C THR A 33 4.46 -5.28 -0.39
N LYS A 34 5.28 -4.24 -0.42
CA LYS A 34 6.70 -4.30 -0.70
C LYS A 34 7.47 -3.83 0.54
N PHE A 35 8.51 -4.54 0.90
CA PHE A 35 9.49 -4.10 1.89
C PHE A 35 10.86 -3.95 1.25
N GLU A 36 11.60 -2.95 1.68
CA GLU A 36 12.99 -2.77 1.32
C GLU A 36 13.87 -2.92 2.57
N PHE A 37 15.00 -3.58 2.41
CA PHE A 37 15.94 -3.81 3.50
C PHE A 37 17.35 -3.40 3.09
N GLY A 38 18.08 -2.89 4.05
CA GLY A 38 19.51 -2.60 3.94
C GLY A 38 20.30 -3.26 5.06
N LYS A 39 21.60 -3.05 5.06
CA LYS A 39 22.47 -3.36 6.18
C LYS A 39 23.11 -2.07 6.69
N ASP A 40 23.21 -1.96 8.00
CA ASP A 40 24.00 -0.92 8.64
C ASP A 40 25.51 -1.22 8.61
N ALA A 41 26.28 -0.34 9.21
CA ALA A 41 27.74 -0.48 9.30
C ALA A 41 28.18 -1.73 10.10
N ASP A 42 27.34 -2.19 11.03
CA ASP A 42 27.58 -3.36 11.86
C ASP A 42 27.09 -4.67 11.19
N GLY A 43 26.50 -4.56 10.02
CA GLY A 43 25.94 -5.68 9.24
C GLY A 43 24.56 -6.11 9.69
N SER A 44 23.90 -5.37 10.57
CA SER A 44 22.53 -5.63 11.02
C SER A 44 21.54 -5.29 9.94
N LEU A 45 20.47 -6.09 9.83
CA LEU A 45 19.38 -5.86 8.87
C LEU A 45 18.54 -4.67 9.30
N ILE A 46 18.36 -3.71 8.40
CA ILE A 46 17.53 -2.51 8.61
C ILE A 46 16.37 -2.53 7.63
N LEU A 47 15.14 -2.28 8.13
CA LEU A 47 13.99 -1.98 7.30
C LEU A 47 14.14 -0.54 6.77
N ALA A 48 14.10 -0.38 5.46
CA ALA A 48 14.32 0.88 4.76
C ALA A 48 13.09 1.26 3.92
N ASP A 49 13.10 2.52 3.45
CA ASP A 49 12.07 3.10 2.61
C ASP A 49 10.69 3.16 3.29
N GLU A 50 9.64 3.48 2.55
CA GLU A 50 8.27 3.51 3.05
C GLU A 50 7.75 2.11 3.39
N VAL A 51 6.98 2.01 4.45
CA VAL A 51 6.47 0.75 4.98
C VAL A 51 4.95 0.84 5.16
N LEU A 52 4.21 -0.06 4.51
CA LEU A 52 2.77 -0.22 4.71
C LEU A 52 1.97 1.07 4.47
N THR A 53 2.36 1.81 3.45
CA THR A 53 1.65 2.99 2.98
C THR A 53 0.73 2.63 1.80
N PRO A 54 -0.22 3.51 1.42
CA PRO A 54 -1.00 3.32 0.20
C PRO A 54 -0.17 3.28 -1.09
N ASP A 55 1.10 3.71 -1.06
CA ASP A 55 2.00 3.64 -2.21
C ASP A 55 2.76 2.32 -2.29
N SER A 56 3.18 1.79 -1.14
CA SER A 56 3.92 0.51 -1.06
C SER A 56 3.02 -0.71 -0.95
N SER A 57 1.72 -0.51 -0.69
CA SER A 57 0.78 -1.59 -0.35
C SER A 57 -0.54 -1.42 -1.09
N ARG A 58 -1.21 -2.54 -1.30
CA ARG A 58 -2.59 -2.57 -1.79
C ARG A 58 -3.53 -2.86 -0.64
N PHE A 59 -4.38 -1.86 -0.30
CA PHE A 59 -5.34 -1.94 0.79
C PHE A 59 -6.75 -2.13 0.26
N TRP A 60 -7.41 -3.19 0.68
CA TRP A 60 -8.80 -3.47 0.35
C TRP A 60 -9.70 -3.29 1.57
N PRO A 61 -10.84 -2.58 1.45
CA PRO A 61 -11.85 -2.60 2.50
C PRO A 61 -12.37 -4.03 2.68
N GLU A 62 -12.31 -4.56 3.90
CA GLU A 62 -12.78 -5.92 4.19
C GLU A 62 -14.26 -6.10 3.85
N ALA A 63 -15.08 -5.07 4.12
CA ALA A 63 -16.52 -5.09 3.84
C ALA A 63 -16.89 -5.27 2.36
N SER A 64 -16.00 -4.91 1.43
CA SER A 64 -16.21 -5.04 -0.02
C SER A 64 -15.47 -6.21 -0.65
N TYR A 65 -14.73 -6.98 0.16
CA TYR A 65 -13.99 -8.13 -0.34
C TYR A 65 -14.92 -9.30 -0.69
N ALA A 66 -14.72 -9.85 -1.88
CA ALA A 66 -15.35 -11.10 -2.30
C ALA A 66 -14.39 -11.87 -3.22
N VAL A 67 -14.36 -13.20 -3.06
CA VAL A 67 -13.53 -14.06 -3.91
C VAL A 67 -13.90 -13.87 -5.38
N GLY A 68 -12.90 -13.73 -6.23
CA GLY A 68 -13.08 -13.55 -7.68
C GLY A 68 -13.50 -12.15 -8.12
N LYS A 69 -13.52 -11.17 -7.21
CA LYS A 69 -13.80 -9.76 -7.51
C LYS A 69 -12.63 -8.89 -7.09
N ASN A 70 -12.40 -7.82 -7.84
CA ASN A 70 -11.45 -6.77 -7.45
C ASN A 70 -12.21 -5.71 -6.64
N PRO A 71 -11.99 -5.61 -5.32
CA PRO A 71 -12.60 -4.56 -4.52
C PRO A 71 -11.99 -3.19 -4.85
N PRO A 72 -12.68 -2.08 -4.59
CA PRO A 72 -12.08 -0.75 -4.68
C PRO A 72 -10.92 -0.66 -3.68
N SER A 73 -9.73 -0.33 -4.18
CA SER A 73 -8.53 -0.21 -3.35
C SER A 73 -8.44 1.14 -2.66
N LEU A 74 -7.90 1.16 -1.44
CA LEU A 74 -7.58 2.37 -0.68
C LEU A 74 -6.13 2.81 -0.94
N ASP A 75 -5.75 2.89 -2.20
CA ASP A 75 -4.40 3.17 -2.67
C ASP A 75 -4.41 3.90 -4.02
N LYS A 76 -3.27 3.97 -4.69
CA LYS A 76 -3.11 4.62 -5.99
C LYS A 76 -3.85 3.97 -7.17
N GLN A 77 -4.54 2.85 -6.95
CA GLN A 77 -5.29 2.17 -8.01
C GLN A 77 -6.37 3.06 -8.61
N TYR A 78 -6.97 3.95 -7.82
CA TYR A 78 -7.96 4.91 -8.31
C TYR A 78 -7.41 5.83 -9.41
N VAL A 79 -6.19 6.35 -9.24
CA VAL A 79 -5.52 7.16 -10.28
C VAL A 79 -5.17 6.31 -11.50
N ARG A 80 -4.73 5.07 -11.29
CA ARG A 80 -4.45 4.15 -12.41
C ARG A 80 -5.70 3.86 -13.23
N ASP A 81 -6.82 3.57 -12.57
CA ASP A 81 -8.10 3.32 -13.24
C ASP A 81 -8.56 4.54 -14.06
N TRP A 82 -8.34 5.76 -13.54
CA TRP A 82 -8.60 6.97 -14.28
C TRP A 82 -7.69 7.10 -15.52
N LEU A 83 -6.38 6.86 -15.36
CA LEU A 83 -5.43 6.88 -16.49
C LEU A 83 -5.81 5.87 -17.58
N ASP A 84 -6.24 4.69 -17.18
CA ASP A 84 -6.73 3.66 -18.12
C ASP A 84 -8.02 4.12 -18.81
N SER A 85 -8.92 4.79 -18.09
CA SER A 85 -10.18 5.30 -18.66
C SER A 85 -10.00 6.33 -19.78
N ILE A 86 -8.90 7.08 -19.75
CA ILE A 86 -8.52 8.04 -20.79
C ILE A 86 -7.56 7.45 -21.84
N ASN A 87 -7.31 6.13 -21.79
CA ASN A 87 -6.38 5.42 -22.67
C ASN A 87 -4.96 6.03 -22.66
N PHE A 88 -4.47 6.43 -21.48
CA PHE A 88 -3.14 7.00 -21.36
C PHE A 88 -2.07 5.95 -21.71
N ASN A 89 -1.15 6.31 -22.58
CA ASN A 89 -0.13 5.41 -23.12
C ASN A 89 1.08 5.19 -22.18
N HIS A 90 1.03 5.71 -20.95
CA HIS A 90 2.11 5.63 -19.94
C HIS A 90 3.45 6.23 -20.40
N GLN A 91 3.43 7.16 -21.34
CA GLN A 91 4.59 7.90 -21.80
C GLN A 91 4.49 9.39 -21.44
N PRO A 92 5.63 10.05 -21.15
CA PRO A 92 5.63 11.49 -20.94
C PRO A 92 5.14 12.27 -22.20
N PRO A 93 4.48 13.42 -22.00
CA PRO A 93 4.13 14.04 -20.74
C PRO A 93 2.91 13.37 -20.07
N GLY A 94 2.92 13.31 -18.72
CA GLY A 94 1.74 12.86 -17.99
C GLY A 94 0.56 13.82 -18.15
N PRO A 95 -0.68 13.32 -18.12
CA PRO A 95 -1.87 14.17 -18.19
C PRO A 95 -2.03 14.95 -16.88
N VAL A 96 -2.68 16.11 -16.98
CA VAL A 96 -3.10 16.87 -15.81
C VAL A 96 -4.30 16.15 -15.18
N LEU A 97 -4.19 15.84 -13.88
CA LEU A 97 -5.29 15.22 -13.14
C LEU A 97 -6.41 16.24 -12.92
N PRO A 98 -7.69 15.87 -13.19
CA PRO A 98 -8.83 16.71 -12.83
C PRO A 98 -8.94 16.91 -11.31
N ASP A 99 -9.53 18.03 -10.90
CA ASP A 99 -9.69 18.38 -9.48
C ASP A 99 -10.48 17.34 -8.68
N ASP A 100 -11.50 16.75 -9.29
CA ASP A 100 -12.30 15.68 -8.67
C ASP A 100 -11.49 14.39 -8.45
N VAL A 101 -10.59 14.06 -9.38
CA VAL A 101 -9.68 12.91 -9.25
C VAL A 101 -8.67 13.16 -8.13
N ILE A 102 -8.13 14.37 -8.04
CA ILE A 102 -7.23 14.78 -6.96
C ILE A 102 -7.94 14.72 -5.61
N ALA A 103 -9.13 15.31 -5.51
CA ALA A 103 -9.92 15.33 -4.29
C ALA A 103 -10.27 13.90 -3.81
N ARG A 104 -10.71 13.05 -4.73
CA ARG A 104 -11.03 11.65 -4.41
C ARG A 104 -9.81 10.85 -3.98
N THR A 105 -8.68 11.05 -4.65
CA THR A 105 -7.41 10.41 -4.25
C THR A 105 -7.02 10.80 -2.83
N ARG A 106 -7.10 12.11 -2.51
CA ARG A 106 -6.86 12.59 -1.15
C ARG A 106 -7.77 11.93 -0.12
N GLU A 107 -9.07 11.85 -0.39
CA GLU A 107 -10.04 11.19 0.51
C GLU A 107 -9.66 9.72 0.78
N ILE A 108 -9.24 8.99 -0.25
CA ILE A 108 -8.82 7.59 -0.14
C ILE A 108 -7.61 7.47 0.80
N TYR A 109 -6.59 8.33 0.64
CA TYR A 109 -5.39 8.31 1.48
C TYR A 109 -5.70 8.73 2.93
N VAL A 110 -6.52 9.76 3.12
CA VAL A 110 -6.97 10.19 4.45
C VAL A 110 -7.74 9.07 5.13
N LYS A 111 -8.64 8.41 4.40
CA LYS A 111 -9.41 7.28 4.95
C LYS A 111 -8.50 6.13 5.40
N ALA A 112 -7.53 5.74 4.60
CA ALA A 112 -6.57 4.70 4.96
C ALA A 112 -5.80 5.07 6.25
N TYR A 113 -5.35 6.32 6.35
CA TYR A 113 -4.68 6.83 7.56
C TYR A 113 -5.60 6.78 8.79
N GLU A 114 -6.83 7.30 8.66
CA GLU A 114 -7.78 7.37 9.77
C GLU A 114 -8.21 5.98 10.25
N ASP A 115 -8.48 5.06 9.33
CA ASP A 115 -8.88 3.69 9.65
C ASP A 115 -7.75 2.93 10.37
N LEU A 116 -6.50 3.04 9.89
CA LEU A 116 -5.37 2.33 10.48
C LEU A 116 -4.84 2.95 11.77
N SER A 117 -4.87 4.27 11.89
CA SER A 117 -4.33 4.98 13.06
C SER A 117 -5.36 5.21 14.17
N GLY A 118 -6.65 5.18 13.84
CA GLY A 118 -7.74 5.61 14.73
C GLY A 118 -7.74 7.12 15.01
N LYS A 119 -6.99 7.91 14.23
CA LYS A 119 -6.83 9.36 14.42
C LYS A 119 -7.40 10.11 13.23
N LYS A 120 -7.96 11.29 13.49
CA LYS A 120 -8.33 12.21 12.41
C LYS A 120 -7.10 12.93 11.88
N LEU A 121 -7.03 13.05 10.56
CA LEU A 121 -6.02 13.89 9.92
C LEU A 121 -6.47 15.35 10.01
N ALA A 122 -5.62 16.18 10.58
CA ALA A 122 -5.88 17.62 10.70
C ALA A 122 -5.82 18.34 9.34
#